data_1ba81ee50fef20f49b3aeafc94cebfec
#
_entry.id   1ba81ee50fef20f49b3aeafc94cebfec
#
_cell.length_a   1.000
_cell.length_b   1.000
_cell.length_c   1.000
_cell.angle_alpha   90.00
_cell.angle_beta   90.00
_cell.angle_gamma   90.00
#
_symmetry.space_group_name_H-M   'P 1'
#
loop_
_entity.id
_entity.type
_entity.pdbx_description
1 polymer ?
#
loop_
_entity_poly.entity_id
_entity_poly.type
_entity_poly.pdbx_seq_one_letter_code
_entity_poly.pdbx_strand_id
1 'polypeptide(L)'
;MMTVANRKQREKEEMRQLILDAAREIFLEKGYHQTSIRNIAERIEYSPGTIYLYYKEKDDIFHALHEEGFKRMLKDMEPLRFVQDPYERLKAMGRIYMDFARNNRDFYDLMFIVQAPMNMELKD
;
A
#
# COMPACT_ATOMS: atom_id res chain seq x y z
N MET A 1 8.00 15.21 -25.52
CA MET A 1 8.07 16.45 -24.71
C MET A 1 6.94 16.45 -23.67
N MET A 2 7.28 16.71 -22.42
CA MET A 2 6.30 16.69 -21.34
C MET A 2 5.46 17.97 -21.37
N THR A 3 4.13 17.82 -21.40
CA THR A 3 3.21 18.95 -21.32
C THR A 3 3.07 19.46 -19.89
N VAL A 4 2.50 20.67 -19.70
CA VAL A 4 2.17 21.19 -18.37
C VAL A 4 1.21 20.25 -17.62
N ALA A 5 0.22 19.70 -18.33
CA ALA A 5 -0.74 18.75 -17.75
C ALA A 5 -0.04 17.47 -17.26
N ASN A 6 0.90 16.92 -18.05
CA ASN A 6 1.66 15.73 -17.66
C ASN A 6 2.55 16.00 -16.46
N ARG A 7 3.17 17.17 -16.39
CA ARG A 7 3.99 17.57 -15.25
C ARG A 7 3.16 17.67 -13.97
N LYS A 8 1.98 18.30 -14.04
CA LYS A 8 1.09 18.41 -12.88
C LYS A 8 0.64 17.04 -12.39
N GLN A 9 0.32 16.14 -13.32
CA GLN A 9 -0.08 14.78 -12.96
C GLN A 9 1.05 14.05 -12.28
N ARG A 10 2.28 14.17 -12.78
CA ARG A 10 3.45 13.56 -12.15
C ARG A 10 3.68 14.10 -10.74
N GLU A 11 3.56 15.42 -10.55
CA GLU A 11 3.70 16.05 -9.23
C GLU A 11 2.67 15.51 -8.24
N LYS A 12 1.42 15.30 -8.69
CA LYS A 12 0.37 14.71 -7.86
C LYS A 12 0.71 13.27 -7.46
N GLU A 13 1.20 12.47 -8.39
CA GLU A 13 1.59 11.09 -8.11
C GLU A 13 2.77 11.03 -7.15
N GLU A 14 3.75 11.92 -7.30
CA GLU A 14 4.89 12.02 -6.41
C GLU A 14 4.44 12.40 -4.99
N MET A 15 3.49 13.32 -4.86
CA MET A 15 2.94 13.69 -3.54
C MET A 15 2.17 12.54 -2.91
N ARG A 16 1.35 11.82 -3.68
CA ARG A 16 0.64 10.64 -3.17
C ARG A 16 1.64 9.61 -2.64
N GLN A 17 2.70 9.34 -3.39
CA GLN A 17 3.69 8.36 -2.98
C GLN A 17 4.44 8.81 -1.73
N LEU A 18 4.75 10.10 -1.61
CA LEU A 18 5.37 10.66 -0.42
C LEU A 18 4.49 10.45 0.82
N ILE A 19 3.19 10.71 0.68
CA ILE A 19 2.22 10.50 1.75
C ILE A 19 2.15 9.02 2.12
N LEU A 20 2.04 8.14 1.13
CA LEU A 20 1.93 6.70 1.36
C LEU A 20 3.17 6.12 2.01
N ASP A 21 4.36 6.53 1.58
CA ASP A 21 5.61 6.04 2.16
C ASP A 21 5.75 6.45 3.63
N ALA A 22 5.42 7.69 3.95
CA ALA A 22 5.45 8.18 5.33
C ALA A 22 4.41 7.46 6.18
N ALA A 23 3.20 7.29 5.65
CA ALA A 23 2.12 6.61 6.36
C ALA A 23 2.49 5.15 6.65
N ARG A 24 3.09 4.45 5.68
CA ARG A 24 3.53 3.06 5.88
C ARG A 24 4.50 2.96 7.05
N GLU A 25 5.50 3.84 7.07
CA GLU A 25 6.47 3.87 8.16
C GLU A 25 5.80 4.07 9.52
N ILE A 26 4.89 5.03 9.61
CA ILE A 26 4.24 5.37 10.88
C ILE A 26 3.28 4.25 11.32
N PHE A 27 2.51 3.67 10.40
CA PHE A 27 1.65 2.53 10.72
C PHE A 27 2.45 1.36 11.29
N LEU A 28 3.63 1.11 10.74
CA LEU A 28 4.49 0.03 11.24
C LEU A 28 5.12 0.36 12.60
N GLU A 29 5.50 1.62 12.82
CA GLU A 29 6.10 2.06 14.08
C GLU A 29 5.08 2.11 15.22
N LYS A 30 3.90 2.66 14.98
CA LYS A 30 2.93 3.02 16.02
C LYS A 30 1.63 2.21 15.96
N GLY A 31 1.40 1.49 14.87
CA GLY A 31 0.14 0.82 14.62
C GLY A 31 -0.92 1.77 14.06
N TYR A 32 -2.07 1.20 13.70
CA TYR A 32 -3.14 1.94 13.04
C TYR A 32 -3.72 3.04 13.93
N HIS A 33 -4.10 2.68 15.17
CA HIS A 33 -4.83 3.61 16.05
C HIS A 33 -3.98 4.80 16.50
N GLN A 34 -2.68 4.62 16.63
CA GLN A 34 -1.77 5.67 17.09
C GLN A 34 -1.29 6.57 15.94
N THR A 35 -1.60 6.21 14.70
CA THR A 35 -1.25 7.00 13.53
C THR A 35 -2.35 8.01 13.24
N SER A 36 -1.95 9.25 12.91
CA SER A 36 -2.89 10.32 12.56
C SER A 36 -2.43 11.02 11.29
N ILE A 37 -3.37 11.72 10.64
CA ILE A 37 -3.05 12.58 9.50
C ILE A 37 -1.99 13.62 9.89
N ARG A 38 -2.09 14.16 11.11
CA ARG A 38 -1.10 15.12 11.61
C ARG A 38 0.30 14.51 11.69
N ASN A 39 0.42 13.27 12.21
CA ASN A 39 1.73 12.59 12.27
C ASN A 39 2.34 12.41 10.89
N ILE A 40 1.52 12.04 9.92
CA ILE A 40 1.96 11.85 8.54
C ILE A 40 2.44 13.17 7.95
N ALA A 41 1.64 14.23 8.13
CA ALA A 41 1.99 15.56 7.63
C ALA A 41 3.29 16.08 8.22
N GLU A 42 3.47 15.91 9.53
CA GLU A 42 4.71 16.32 10.21
C GLU A 42 5.92 15.60 9.64
N ARG A 43 5.80 14.31 9.36
CA ARG A 43 6.93 13.52 8.84
C ARG A 43 7.38 14.01 7.47
N ILE A 44 6.46 14.41 6.61
CA ILE A 44 6.79 14.89 5.27
C ILE A 44 6.97 16.41 5.22
N GLU A 45 6.85 17.09 6.34
CA GLU A 45 7.01 18.55 6.48
C GLU A 45 5.99 19.35 5.66
N TYR A 46 4.74 18.86 5.63
CA TYR A 46 3.61 19.52 5.02
C TYR A 46 2.50 19.72 6.05
N SER A 47 1.49 20.53 5.72
CA SER A 47 0.34 20.71 6.58
C SER A 47 -0.65 19.55 6.44
N PRO A 48 -1.48 19.26 7.46
CA PRO A 48 -2.57 18.30 7.31
C PRO A 48 -3.50 18.63 6.14
N GLY A 49 -3.72 19.91 5.87
CA GLY A 49 -4.55 20.34 4.74
C GLY A 49 -4.04 19.84 3.40
N THR A 50 -2.72 19.75 3.24
CA THR A 50 -2.13 19.19 2.02
C THR A 50 -2.53 17.73 1.84
N ILE A 51 -2.48 16.94 2.92
CA ILE A 51 -2.87 15.53 2.85
C ILE A 51 -4.34 15.39 2.50
N TYR A 52 -5.21 16.24 3.08
CA TYR A 52 -6.64 16.20 2.80
C TYR A 52 -7.01 16.49 1.35
N LEU A 53 -6.10 17.08 0.58
CA LEU A 53 -6.29 17.23 -0.87
C LEU A 53 -6.23 15.88 -1.61
N TYR A 54 -5.62 14.86 -1.00
CA TYR A 54 -5.41 13.54 -1.61
C TYR A 54 -6.21 12.43 -0.95
N TYR A 55 -6.33 12.46 0.37
CA TYR A 55 -7.01 11.42 1.16
C TYR A 55 -7.87 12.08 2.24
N LYS A 56 -9.13 11.69 2.31
CA LYS A 56 -10.08 12.27 3.27
C LYS A 56 -9.86 11.78 4.68
N GLU A 57 -9.50 10.51 4.83
CA GLU A 57 -9.37 9.86 6.11
C GLU A 57 -8.14 8.97 6.16
N LYS A 58 -7.69 8.67 7.37
CA LYS A 58 -6.62 7.72 7.63
C LYS A 58 -6.90 6.36 6.99
N ASP A 59 -8.16 5.92 7.03
CA ASP A 59 -8.57 4.65 6.44
C ASP A 59 -8.30 4.59 4.94
N ASP A 60 -8.51 5.70 4.23
CA ASP A 60 -8.27 5.76 2.79
C ASP A 60 -6.80 5.54 2.47
N ILE A 61 -5.91 6.10 3.29
CA ILE A 61 -4.46 5.90 3.16
C ILE A 61 -4.11 4.44 3.44
N PHE A 62 -4.67 3.88 4.51
CA PHE A 62 -4.42 2.50 4.90
C PHE A 62 -4.87 1.53 3.80
N HIS A 63 -6.06 1.76 3.23
CA HIS A 63 -6.57 0.95 2.12
C HIS A 63 -5.70 1.08 0.87
N ALA A 64 -5.23 2.29 0.56
CA ALA A 64 -4.35 2.50 -0.59
C ALA A 64 -3.05 1.72 -0.46
N LEU A 65 -2.49 1.65 0.76
CA LEU A 65 -1.30 0.87 1.03
C LEU A 65 -1.55 -0.64 0.90
N HIS A 66 -2.70 -1.12 1.38
CA HIS A 66 -3.10 -2.52 1.20
C HIS A 66 -3.24 -2.86 -0.27
N GLU A 67 -3.90 -1.99 -1.02
CA GLU A 67 -4.09 -2.18 -2.46
C GLU A 67 -2.75 -2.25 -3.19
N GLU A 68 -1.82 -1.38 -2.85
CA GLU A 68 -0.48 -1.40 -3.43
C GLU A 68 0.24 -2.71 -3.13
N GLY A 69 0.19 -3.17 -1.87
CA GLY A 69 0.81 -4.42 -1.46
C GLY A 69 0.22 -5.62 -2.18
N PHE A 70 -1.11 -5.70 -2.26
CA PHE A 70 -1.76 -6.81 -2.95
C PHE A 70 -1.49 -6.79 -4.45
N LYS A 71 -1.41 -5.62 -5.07
CA LYS A 71 -1.04 -5.51 -6.49
C LYS A 71 0.37 -6.05 -6.75
N ARG A 72 1.31 -5.75 -5.86
CA ARG A 72 2.67 -6.28 -5.97
C ARG A 72 2.69 -7.79 -5.86
N MET A 73 1.96 -8.34 -4.89
CA MET A 73 1.89 -9.79 -4.70
C MET A 73 1.23 -10.48 -5.88
N LEU A 74 0.13 -9.94 -6.39
CA LEU A 74 -0.58 -10.48 -7.55
C LEU A 74 0.29 -10.44 -8.81
N LYS A 75 1.09 -9.40 -8.96
CA LYS A 75 2.04 -9.31 -10.07
C LYS A 75 3.06 -10.44 -10.02
N ASP A 76 3.57 -10.73 -8.84
CA ASP A 76 4.51 -11.83 -8.64
C ASP A 76 3.88 -13.20 -8.91
N MET A 77 2.56 -13.31 -8.74
CA MET A 77 1.80 -14.53 -8.97
C MET A 77 1.36 -14.72 -10.44
N GLU A 78 1.54 -13.70 -11.28
CA GLU A 78 1.12 -13.74 -12.68
C GLU A 78 1.62 -14.98 -13.43
N PRO A 79 2.89 -15.41 -13.29
CA PRO A 79 3.37 -16.61 -14.00
C PRO A 79 2.68 -17.91 -13.61
N LEU A 80 1.95 -17.95 -12.47
CA LEU A 80 1.28 -19.16 -12.02
C LEU A 80 0.21 -19.66 -13.00
N ARG A 81 -0.36 -18.78 -13.80
CA ARG A 81 -1.37 -19.16 -14.78
C ARG A 81 -0.84 -20.13 -15.84
N PHE A 82 0.49 -20.18 -16.02
CA PHE A 82 1.13 -21.09 -16.99
C PHE A 82 1.48 -22.44 -16.36
N VAL A 83 1.28 -22.62 -15.06
CA VAL A 83 1.52 -23.88 -14.37
C VAL A 83 0.22 -24.67 -14.38
N GLN A 84 0.15 -25.72 -15.20
CA GLN A 84 -1.09 -26.47 -15.43
C GLN A 84 -1.44 -27.42 -14.29
N ASP A 85 -0.45 -28.10 -13.69
CA ASP A 85 -0.69 -29.03 -12.60
C ASP A 85 -1.07 -28.23 -11.33
N PRO A 86 -2.28 -28.49 -10.75
CA PRO A 86 -2.72 -27.76 -9.56
C PRO A 86 -1.79 -27.90 -8.35
N TYR A 87 -1.19 -29.09 -8.17
CA TYR A 87 -0.29 -29.31 -7.03
C TYR A 87 1.00 -28.51 -7.19
N GLU A 88 1.59 -28.52 -8.39
CA GLU A 88 2.77 -27.71 -8.69
C GLU A 88 2.48 -26.22 -8.59
N ARG A 89 1.28 -25.80 -9.01
CA ARG A 89 0.84 -24.41 -8.90
C ARG A 89 0.74 -23.98 -7.44
N LEU A 90 0.19 -24.83 -6.57
CA LEU A 90 0.08 -24.54 -5.15
C LEU A 90 1.45 -24.40 -4.50
N LYS A 91 2.38 -25.29 -4.82
CA LYS A 91 3.75 -25.19 -4.31
C LYS A 91 4.44 -23.91 -4.77
N ALA A 92 4.28 -23.57 -6.05
CA ALA A 92 4.85 -22.35 -6.61
C ALA A 92 4.25 -21.11 -5.95
N MET A 93 2.94 -21.11 -5.70
CA MET A 93 2.26 -20.01 -4.99
C MET A 93 2.83 -19.83 -3.58
N GLY A 94 3.06 -20.91 -2.86
CA GLY A 94 3.67 -20.85 -1.53
C GLY A 94 5.06 -20.24 -1.56
N ARG A 95 5.89 -20.61 -2.54
CA ARG A 95 7.22 -20.03 -2.69
C ARG A 95 7.16 -18.53 -2.99
N ILE A 96 6.26 -18.14 -3.88
CA ILE A 96 6.07 -16.73 -4.24
C ILE A 96 5.61 -15.93 -3.03
N TYR A 97 4.68 -16.47 -2.26
CA TYR A 97 4.18 -15.83 -1.04
C TYR A 97 5.32 -15.61 -0.03
N MET A 98 6.15 -16.62 0.19
CA MET A 98 7.27 -16.53 1.11
C MET A 98 8.33 -15.53 0.62
N ASP A 99 8.62 -15.54 -0.69
CA ASP A 99 9.54 -14.58 -1.29
C ASP A 99 9.01 -13.15 -1.18
N PHE A 100 7.71 -12.95 -1.38
CA PHE A 100 7.07 -11.65 -1.18
C PHE A 100 7.25 -11.17 0.25
N ALA A 101 6.97 -12.02 1.23
CA ALA A 101 7.12 -11.70 2.65
C ALA A 101 8.56 -11.29 2.98
N ARG A 102 9.54 -11.98 2.39
CA ARG A 102 10.95 -11.71 2.62
C ARG A 102 11.43 -10.44 1.95
N ASN A 103 11.03 -10.24 0.70
CA ASN A 103 11.51 -9.13 -0.14
C ASN A 103 10.72 -7.84 0.08
N ASN A 104 9.48 -7.94 0.59
CA ASN A 104 8.58 -6.82 0.84
C ASN A 104 8.05 -6.87 2.26
N ARG A 105 8.93 -6.95 3.23
CA ARG A 105 8.58 -7.16 4.63
C ARG A 105 7.63 -6.10 5.17
N ASP A 106 7.88 -4.84 4.82
CA ASP A 106 7.04 -3.72 5.28
C ASP A 106 5.60 -3.89 4.79
N PHE A 107 5.42 -4.22 3.52
CA PHE A 107 4.09 -4.46 2.96
C PHE A 107 3.47 -5.72 3.55
N TYR A 108 4.25 -6.78 3.73
CA TYR A 108 3.75 -8.00 4.36
C TYR A 108 3.22 -7.72 5.76
N ASP A 109 4.00 -7.03 6.58
CA ASP A 109 3.60 -6.70 7.95
C ASP A 109 2.36 -5.82 7.96
N LEU A 110 2.29 -4.83 7.08
CA LEU A 110 1.14 -3.94 6.99
C LEU A 110 -0.12 -4.68 6.51
N MET A 111 0.02 -5.58 5.53
CA MET A 111 -1.11 -6.31 4.96
C MET A 111 -1.67 -7.38 5.89
N PHE A 112 -0.81 -8.06 6.67
CA PHE A 112 -1.22 -9.26 7.39
C PHE A 112 -1.02 -9.21 8.90
N ILE A 113 -0.18 -8.31 9.40
CA ILE A 113 0.19 -8.26 10.82
C ILE A 113 -0.43 -7.06 11.54
N VAL A 114 -0.39 -5.87 10.93
CA VAL A 114 -0.95 -4.66 11.55
C VAL A 114 -2.46 -4.80 11.67
N GLN A 115 -2.95 -4.71 12.92
CA GLN A 115 -4.38 -4.80 13.20
C GLN A 115 -5.04 -3.44 13.00
N ALA A 116 -6.12 -3.44 12.22
CA ALA A 116 -6.91 -2.23 11.97
C ALA A 116 -8.36 -2.63 11.75
N PRO A 117 -9.32 -1.74 12.08
CA PRO A 117 -10.70 -2.01 11.75
C PRO A 117 -10.87 -2.02 10.24
N MET A 118 -11.43 -3.11 9.72
CA MET A 118 -11.70 -3.24 8.30
C MET A 118 -13.11 -2.72 8.03
N ASN A 119 -13.22 -1.41 7.81
CA ASN A 119 -14.49 -0.77 7.46
C ASN A 119 -14.79 -0.98 5.97
N MET A 120 -14.73 -2.22 5.54
CA MET A 120 -15.07 -2.55 4.16
C MET A 120 -16.47 -3.13 4.11
N GLU A 121 -17.38 -2.43 3.42
CA GLU A 121 -18.61 -3.05 3.01
C GLU A 121 -18.29 -4.11 1.97
N LEU A 122 -18.64 -5.35 2.28
CA LEU A 122 -18.60 -6.42 1.30
C LEU A 122 -19.69 -6.11 0.28
N LYS A 123 -19.31 -5.60 -0.86
CA LYS A 123 -20.22 -5.46 -1.99
C LYS A 123 -20.32 -6.80 -2.71
N ASP A 124 -21.50 -7.32 -2.76
CA ASP A 124 -21.81 -8.52 -3.52
C ASP A 124 -21.52 -8.33 -5.02
#